data_5a986cbc9bdd14d0bcfbc6ac0c523138
#
_entry.id   5a986cbc9bdd14d0bcfbc6ac0c523138
#
_cell.length_a   1.000
_cell.length_b   1.000
_cell.length_c   1.000
_cell.angle_alpha   90.00
_cell.angle_beta   90.00
_cell.angle_gamma   90.00
#
_symmetry.space_group_name_H-M   'P 1'
#
loop_
_entity.id
_entity.type
_entity.pdbx_description
1 polymer ?
#
loop_
_entity_poly.entity_id
_entity_poly.type
_entity_poly.pdbx_seq_one_letter_code
_entity_poly.pdbx_strand_id
1 'polypeptide(L)'
;MSGTPERYGSEAIPAGIAAFRDLAEDDIEAIVHYWYTSGDDYLAYLGIDKTRLGAPDDTIARFRRALRDGDPDQRSLAFAITLDERLVGYTLLNRYAPDNNFSHWHLIDPVARRTGISTALYPHRIAMYCDVCDMTRLTHQTRPRNIGVNRMLDKFVPVAETVWVDDPDGIAEPGEFNHRHVTREDVPKLFKILRNLGER
;
A
#
# COMPACT_ATOMS: atom_id res chain seq x y z
N MET A 1 -11.20 11.83 -22.00
CA MET A 1 -9.89 11.57 -22.65
C MET A 1 -9.07 10.79 -21.64
N SER A 2 -8.89 9.47 -21.84
CA SER A 2 -8.01 8.68 -20.95
C SER A 2 -6.57 8.92 -21.38
N GLY A 3 -5.89 9.85 -20.71
CA GLY A 3 -4.44 9.95 -20.82
C GLY A 3 -3.80 8.65 -20.32
N THR A 4 -2.61 8.31 -20.82
CA THR A 4 -1.82 7.19 -20.28
C THR A 4 -1.55 7.50 -18.80
N PRO A 5 -1.82 6.55 -17.87
CA PRO A 5 -1.57 6.77 -16.44
C PRO A 5 -0.11 7.15 -16.20
N GLU A 6 0.10 8.17 -15.35
CA GLU A 6 1.45 8.58 -14.97
C GLU A 6 2.15 7.45 -14.19
N ARG A 7 3.45 7.27 -14.44
CA ARG A 7 4.26 6.24 -13.81
C ARG A 7 5.19 6.84 -12.77
N TYR A 8 5.33 6.11 -11.67
CA TYR A 8 6.21 6.48 -10.57
C TYR A 8 7.16 5.32 -10.33
N GLY A 9 8.39 5.50 -10.04
CA GLY A 9 9.38 4.52 -9.66
C GLY A 9 9.16 3.07 -10.12
N SER A 10 10.19 2.44 -10.61
CA SER A 10 10.14 1.03 -11.03
C SER A 10 11.41 0.32 -10.60
N GLU A 11 11.33 -1.03 -10.48
CA GLU A 11 12.46 -1.88 -10.13
C GLU A 11 12.37 -3.19 -10.90
N ALA A 12 13.51 -3.63 -11.44
CA ALA A 12 13.63 -4.95 -12.05
C ALA A 12 13.80 -6.01 -10.95
N ILE A 13 12.95 -7.03 -10.98
CA ILE A 13 13.02 -8.19 -10.10
C ILE A 13 13.07 -9.47 -10.94
N PRO A 14 13.42 -10.64 -10.38
CA PRO A 14 13.48 -11.89 -11.17
C PRO A 14 12.16 -12.24 -11.87
N ALA A 15 11.02 -11.76 -11.36
CA ALA A 15 9.69 -12.01 -11.93
C ALA A 15 9.27 -11.02 -13.03
N GLY A 16 10.05 -9.96 -13.31
CA GLY A 16 9.72 -8.94 -14.31
C GLY A 16 10.01 -7.51 -13.80
N ILE A 17 9.43 -6.52 -14.45
CA ILE A 17 9.55 -5.11 -14.06
C ILE A 17 8.36 -4.74 -13.16
N ALA A 18 8.63 -4.49 -11.90
CA ALA A 18 7.65 -3.98 -10.96
C ALA A 18 7.61 -2.44 -10.99
N ALA A 19 6.42 -1.84 -10.96
CA ALA A 19 6.27 -0.38 -11.00
C ALA A 19 5.02 0.10 -10.26
N PHE A 20 4.98 1.42 -10.00
CA PHE A 20 3.76 2.14 -9.64
C PHE A 20 3.26 2.96 -10.82
N ARG A 21 1.96 3.09 -10.91
CA ARG A 21 1.26 4.08 -11.75
C ARG A 21 0.01 4.58 -11.05
N ASP A 22 -0.59 5.64 -11.57
CA ASP A 22 -1.93 6.05 -11.13
C ASP A 22 -2.90 4.86 -11.24
N LEU A 23 -3.79 4.75 -10.26
CA LEU A 23 -4.90 3.81 -10.35
C LEU A 23 -5.89 4.31 -11.41
N ALA A 24 -6.29 3.43 -12.31
CA ALA A 24 -7.30 3.71 -13.33
C ALA A 24 -8.69 3.20 -12.91
N GLU A 25 -9.74 3.73 -13.52
CA GLU A 25 -11.13 3.27 -13.29
C GLU A 25 -11.26 1.76 -13.54
N ASP A 26 -10.62 1.25 -14.60
CA ASP A 26 -10.68 -0.17 -15.00
C ASP A 26 -9.98 -1.11 -13.99
N ASP A 27 -9.12 -0.59 -13.12
CA ASP A 27 -8.46 -1.38 -12.07
C ASP A 27 -9.38 -1.67 -10.88
N ILE A 28 -10.42 -0.85 -10.69
CA ILE A 28 -11.27 -0.88 -9.50
C ILE A 28 -12.03 -2.20 -9.40
N GLU A 29 -12.49 -2.74 -10.53
CA GLU A 29 -13.21 -4.02 -10.56
C GLU A 29 -12.37 -5.17 -9.99
N ALA A 30 -11.10 -5.25 -10.37
CA ALA A 30 -10.18 -6.27 -9.87
C ALA A 30 -9.92 -6.14 -8.34
N ILE A 31 -9.85 -4.90 -7.84
CA ILE A 31 -9.69 -4.64 -6.40
C ILE A 31 -10.95 -5.05 -5.63
N VAL A 32 -12.12 -4.68 -6.14
CA VAL A 32 -13.41 -5.06 -5.55
C VAL A 32 -13.54 -6.59 -5.54
N HIS A 33 -13.29 -7.23 -6.67
CA HIS A 33 -13.28 -8.69 -6.77
C HIS A 33 -12.39 -9.33 -5.69
N TYR A 34 -11.16 -8.85 -5.54
CA TYR A 34 -10.25 -9.33 -4.50
C TYR A 34 -10.86 -9.26 -3.10
N TRP A 35 -11.47 -8.15 -2.71
CA TRP A 35 -12.03 -7.98 -1.37
C TRP A 35 -13.22 -8.90 -1.10
N TYR A 36 -14.12 -9.05 -2.06
CA TYR A 36 -15.38 -9.78 -1.86
C TYR A 36 -15.25 -11.29 -2.13
N THR A 37 -14.21 -11.74 -2.83
CA THR A 37 -13.93 -13.17 -3.06
C THR A 37 -12.83 -13.73 -2.14
N SER A 38 -12.13 -12.90 -1.38
CA SER A 38 -11.15 -13.37 -0.41
C SER A 38 -11.82 -14.16 0.71
N GLY A 39 -11.23 -15.30 1.06
CA GLY A 39 -11.73 -16.17 2.14
C GLY A 39 -11.65 -15.49 3.51
N ASP A 40 -12.59 -15.82 4.39
CA ASP A 40 -12.71 -15.21 5.71
C ASP A 40 -11.45 -15.41 6.57
N ASP A 41 -10.82 -16.60 6.53
CA ASP A 41 -9.57 -16.88 7.24
C ASP A 41 -8.42 -15.96 6.78
N TYR A 42 -8.36 -15.65 5.48
CA TYR A 42 -7.37 -14.74 4.95
C TYR A 42 -7.61 -13.31 5.38
N LEU A 43 -8.85 -12.84 5.34
CA LEU A 43 -9.22 -11.50 5.82
C LEU A 43 -8.95 -11.37 7.32
N ALA A 44 -9.34 -12.37 8.12
CA ALA A 44 -9.04 -12.41 9.55
C ALA A 44 -7.52 -12.39 9.83
N TYR A 45 -6.71 -13.12 9.03
CA TYR A 45 -5.23 -13.06 9.14
C TYR A 45 -4.70 -11.65 8.89
N LEU A 46 -5.28 -10.92 7.95
CA LEU A 46 -4.93 -9.52 7.68
C LEU A 46 -5.44 -8.57 8.78
N GLY A 47 -6.35 -9.02 9.65
CA GLY A 47 -7.00 -8.20 10.67
C GLY A 47 -8.10 -7.32 10.09
N ILE A 48 -8.83 -7.84 9.11
CA ILE A 48 -9.93 -7.15 8.43
C ILE A 48 -11.25 -7.59 9.03
N ASP A 49 -12.06 -6.62 9.43
CA ASP A 49 -13.46 -6.83 9.78
C ASP A 49 -14.31 -6.78 8.51
N LYS A 50 -14.74 -7.94 8.05
CA LYS A 50 -15.54 -8.06 6.83
C LYS A 50 -16.86 -7.29 6.89
N THR A 51 -17.42 -7.09 8.09
CA THR A 51 -18.67 -6.34 8.26
C THR A 51 -18.49 -4.84 7.96
N ARG A 52 -17.26 -4.33 8.06
CA ARG A 52 -16.91 -2.94 7.74
C ARG A 52 -16.62 -2.71 6.25
N LEU A 53 -16.59 -3.76 5.43
CA LEU A 53 -16.39 -3.60 3.99
C LEU A 53 -17.55 -2.83 3.33
N GLY A 54 -18.78 -2.99 3.83
CA GLY A 54 -19.97 -2.43 3.21
C GLY A 54 -20.40 -3.18 1.95
N ALA A 55 -21.22 -2.57 1.12
CA ALA A 55 -21.59 -3.12 -0.18
C ALA A 55 -20.49 -2.92 -1.22
N PRO A 56 -20.42 -3.75 -2.30
CA PRO A 56 -19.47 -3.56 -3.39
C PRO A 56 -19.49 -2.14 -3.97
N ASP A 57 -20.67 -1.55 -4.15
CA ASP A 57 -20.81 -0.19 -4.69
C ASP A 57 -20.19 0.88 -3.78
N ASP A 58 -20.23 0.70 -2.46
CA ASP A 58 -19.57 1.61 -1.51
C ASP A 58 -18.04 1.54 -1.66
N THR A 59 -17.53 0.35 -1.89
CA THR A 59 -16.10 0.12 -2.14
C THR A 59 -15.68 0.74 -3.48
N ILE A 60 -16.47 0.55 -4.55
CA ILE A 60 -16.26 1.20 -5.84
C ILE A 60 -16.21 2.72 -5.67
N ALA A 61 -17.22 3.30 -5.01
CA ALA A 61 -17.29 4.74 -4.78
C ALA A 61 -16.09 5.26 -3.97
N ARG A 62 -15.61 4.50 -2.98
CA ARG A 62 -14.41 4.84 -2.21
C ARG A 62 -13.16 4.86 -3.08
N PHE A 63 -12.94 3.86 -3.94
CA PHE A 63 -11.78 3.84 -4.82
C PHE A 63 -11.87 4.90 -5.92
N ARG A 64 -13.05 5.21 -6.44
CA ARG A 64 -13.25 6.34 -7.37
C ARG A 64 -12.83 7.68 -6.76
N ARG A 65 -13.17 7.90 -5.49
CA ARG A 65 -12.69 9.10 -4.77
C ARG A 65 -11.17 9.09 -4.54
N ALA A 66 -10.56 7.92 -4.49
CA ALA A 66 -9.12 7.79 -4.32
C ALA A 66 -8.31 7.83 -5.62
N LEU A 67 -8.98 7.95 -6.79
CA LEU A 67 -8.30 8.28 -8.04
C LEU A 67 -7.70 9.68 -7.95
N ARG A 68 -6.67 9.97 -8.74
CA ARG A 68 -5.96 11.26 -8.68
C ARG A 68 -6.88 12.47 -8.79
N ASP A 69 -7.87 12.39 -9.65
CA ASP A 69 -8.84 13.48 -9.89
C ASP A 69 -10.21 13.19 -9.22
N GLY A 70 -10.28 12.18 -8.36
CA GLY A 70 -11.55 11.72 -7.77
C GLY A 70 -12.03 12.54 -6.57
N ASP A 71 -11.09 13.19 -5.85
CA ASP A 71 -11.37 14.03 -4.69
C ASP A 71 -10.53 15.30 -4.76
N PRO A 72 -11.15 16.50 -4.81
CA PRO A 72 -10.42 17.77 -4.82
C PRO A 72 -9.53 17.97 -3.60
N ASP A 73 -9.91 17.43 -2.45
CA ASP A 73 -9.10 17.50 -1.22
C ASP A 73 -7.99 16.45 -1.17
N GLN A 74 -8.01 15.47 -2.08
CA GLN A 74 -7.04 14.38 -2.18
C GLN A 74 -6.75 13.71 -0.82
N ARG A 75 -7.79 13.49 -0.02
CA ARG A 75 -7.67 12.88 1.31
C ARG A 75 -7.23 11.42 1.25
N SER A 76 -7.56 10.75 0.15
CA SER A 76 -7.09 9.40 -0.14
C SER A 76 -6.61 9.34 -1.58
N LEU A 77 -5.43 8.77 -1.80
CA LEU A 77 -4.87 8.55 -3.14
C LEU A 77 -4.47 7.10 -3.30
N ALA A 78 -4.92 6.49 -4.38
CA ALA A 78 -4.63 5.09 -4.72
C ALA A 78 -3.74 5.00 -5.94
N PHE A 79 -2.75 4.11 -5.87
CA PHE A 79 -1.83 3.81 -6.95
C PHE A 79 -1.84 2.32 -7.25
N ALA A 80 -1.79 1.98 -8.52
CA ALA A 80 -1.66 0.61 -8.97
C ALA A 80 -0.22 0.11 -8.78
N ILE A 81 -0.10 -1.17 -8.43
CA ILE A 81 1.16 -1.92 -8.45
C ILE A 81 1.09 -2.82 -9.67
N THR A 82 2.06 -2.71 -10.55
CA THR A 82 2.13 -3.52 -11.76
C THR A 82 3.35 -4.42 -11.78
N LEU A 83 3.25 -5.54 -12.48
CA LEU A 83 4.34 -6.42 -12.88
C LEU A 83 4.22 -6.65 -14.38
N ASP A 84 5.22 -6.20 -15.14
CA ASP A 84 5.18 -6.18 -16.62
C ASP A 84 3.87 -5.58 -17.15
N GLU A 85 3.54 -4.36 -16.68
CA GLU A 85 2.34 -3.58 -16.99
C GLU A 85 1.01 -4.15 -16.46
N ARG A 86 0.96 -5.40 -16.05
CA ARG A 86 -0.24 -6.04 -15.52
C ARG A 86 -0.48 -5.63 -14.07
N LEU A 87 -1.71 -5.24 -13.74
CA LEU A 87 -2.12 -4.96 -12.37
C LEU A 87 -1.92 -6.22 -11.51
N VAL A 88 -1.17 -6.08 -10.41
CA VAL A 88 -0.95 -7.17 -9.44
C VAL A 88 -1.28 -6.76 -8.00
N GLY A 89 -1.54 -5.47 -7.79
CA GLY A 89 -1.86 -4.94 -6.47
C GLY A 89 -2.16 -3.45 -6.50
N TYR A 90 -2.36 -2.91 -5.32
CA TYR A 90 -2.52 -1.47 -5.16
C TYR A 90 -1.93 -1.00 -3.82
N THR A 91 -1.69 0.29 -3.73
CA THR A 91 -1.40 0.97 -2.47
C THR A 91 -2.32 2.18 -2.33
N LEU A 92 -2.82 2.40 -1.13
CA LEU A 92 -3.71 3.51 -0.78
C LEU A 92 -3.04 4.33 0.31
N LEU A 93 -2.94 5.64 0.11
CA LEU A 93 -2.50 6.60 1.11
C LEU A 93 -3.71 7.34 1.66
N ASN A 94 -3.90 7.30 2.96
CA ASN A 94 -4.85 8.16 3.68
C ASN A 94 -4.07 9.32 4.30
N ARG A 95 -4.49 10.55 3.98
CA ARG A 95 -3.84 11.79 4.36
C ARG A 95 -4.71 12.53 5.38
N TYR A 96 -4.17 12.79 6.57
CA TYR A 96 -4.81 13.60 7.61
C TYR A 96 -4.11 14.94 7.79
N ALA A 97 -2.79 14.96 7.64
CA ALA A 97 -1.92 16.13 7.63
C ALA A 97 -0.63 15.75 6.89
N PRO A 98 0.25 16.68 6.48
CA PRO A 98 1.52 16.36 5.83
C PRO A 98 2.39 15.38 6.63
N ASP A 99 2.34 15.45 7.96
CA ASP A 99 3.08 14.60 8.90
C ASP A 99 2.24 13.48 9.53
N ASN A 100 0.98 13.34 9.16
CA ASN A 100 0.05 12.31 9.66
C ASN A 100 -0.62 11.58 8.51
N ASN A 101 0.04 10.53 8.04
CA ASN A 101 -0.40 9.72 6.92
C ASN A 101 -0.32 8.24 7.28
N PHE A 102 -1.25 7.47 6.75
CA PHE A 102 -1.28 6.01 6.84
C PHE A 102 -1.39 5.41 5.44
N SER A 103 -0.79 4.25 5.21
CA SER A 103 -0.91 3.59 3.92
C SER A 103 -1.25 2.13 4.04
N HIS A 104 -2.03 1.66 3.07
CA HIS A 104 -2.36 0.26 2.87
C HIS A 104 -1.63 -0.26 1.63
N TRP A 105 -1.26 -1.53 1.66
CA TRP A 105 -0.60 -2.22 0.56
C TRP A 105 -1.20 -3.61 0.40
N HIS A 106 -1.72 -3.92 -0.78
CA HIS A 106 -2.32 -5.21 -1.07
C HIS A 106 -1.84 -5.76 -2.40
N LEU A 107 -1.29 -6.98 -2.39
CA LEU A 107 -1.08 -7.76 -3.60
C LEU A 107 -2.33 -8.60 -3.83
N ILE A 108 -3.12 -8.18 -4.82
CA ILE A 108 -4.41 -8.80 -5.15
C ILE A 108 -4.23 -10.05 -6.01
N ASP A 109 -3.16 -10.09 -6.82
CA ASP A 109 -2.80 -11.28 -7.59
C ASP A 109 -1.87 -12.20 -6.76
N PRO A 110 -2.30 -13.45 -6.48
CA PRO A 110 -1.46 -14.40 -5.75
C PRO A 110 -0.10 -14.69 -6.41
N VAL A 111 0.00 -14.58 -7.74
CA VAL A 111 1.25 -14.83 -8.50
C VAL A 111 2.33 -13.81 -8.14
N ALA A 112 1.97 -12.59 -7.79
CA ALA A 112 2.92 -11.55 -7.37
C ALA A 112 3.45 -11.74 -5.94
N ARG A 113 2.82 -12.62 -5.15
CA ARG A 113 3.25 -12.87 -3.77
C ARG A 113 4.56 -13.64 -3.75
N ARG A 114 5.46 -13.31 -2.81
CA ARG A 114 6.79 -13.94 -2.63
C ARG A 114 7.79 -13.70 -3.79
N THR A 115 7.47 -12.83 -4.75
CA THR A 115 8.38 -12.45 -5.86
C THR A 115 9.43 -11.42 -5.46
N GLY A 116 9.34 -10.85 -4.25
CA GLY A 116 10.20 -9.73 -3.84
C GLY A 116 9.65 -8.34 -4.17
N ILE A 117 8.53 -8.23 -4.90
CA ILE A 117 7.94 -6.97 -5.38
C ILE A 117 7.76 -5.94 -4.26
N SER A 118 7.25 -6.35 -3.08
CA SER A 118 7.04 -5.43 -1.96
C SER A 118 8.35 -4.88 -1.40
N THR A 119 9.41 -5.68 -1.37
CA THR A 119 10.75 -5.23 -0.94
C THR A 119 11.33 -4.26 -1.96
N ALA A 120 11.28 -4.62 -3.24
CA ALA A 120 11.85 -3.83 -4.33
C ALA A 120 11.17 -2.46 -4.44
N LEU A 121 9.84 -2.41 -4.37
CA LEU A 121 9.09 -1.17 -4.52
C LEU A 121 8.95 -0.34 -3.24
N TYR A 122 9.39 -0.80 -2.08
CA TYR A 122 9.19 -0.06 -0.84
C TYR A 122 9.81 1.35 -0.83
N PRO A 123 11.10 1.55 -1.19
CA PRO A 123 11.68 2.89 -1.29
C PRO A 123 10.98 3.78 -2.31
N HIS A 124 10.62 3.22 -3.47
CA HIS A 124 9.90 3.93 -4.53
C HIS A 124 8.53 4.41 -4.06
N ARG A 125 7.81 3.60 -3.25
CA ARG A 125 6.52 4.00 -2.66
C ARG A 125 6.66 5.22 -1.77
N ILE A 126 7.66 5.22 -0.89
CA ILE A 126 7.87 6.34 0.03
C ILE A 126 8.26 7.60 -0.75
N ALA A 127 9.17 7.49 -1.72
CA ALA A 127 9.55 8.60 -2.60
C ALA A 127 8.31 9.16 -3.35
N MET A 128 7.53 8.29 -3.97
CA MET A 128 6.29 8.68 -4.67
C MET A 128 5.33 9.46 -3.76
N TYR A 129 5.08 8.98 -2.54
CA TYR A 129 4.21 9.69 -1.60
C TYR A 129 4.77 11.06 -1.20
N CYS A 130 6.08 11.18 -1.05
CA CYS A 130 6.73 12.47 -0.78
C CYS A 130 6.58 13.46 -1.94
N ASP A 131 6.71 12.97 -3.17
CA ASP A 131 6.74 13.82 -4.37
C ASP A 131 5.32 14.16 -4.86
N VAL A 132 4.42 13.18 -4.87
CA VAL A 132 3.06 13.35 -5.41
C VAL A 132 2.09 13.89 -4.38
N CYS A 133 2.26 13.51 -3.10
CA CYS A 133 1.30 13.79 -2.04
C CYS A 133 1.84 14.80 -1.00
N ASP A 134 3.02 15.38 -1.21
CA ASP A 134 3.72 16.26 -0.26
C ASP A 134 3.78 15.69 1.16
N MET A 135 3.95 14.38 1.26
CA MET A 135 4.06 13.68 2.53
C MET A 135 5.40 13.95 3.20
N THR A 136 5.38 14.33 4.47
CA THR A 136 6.60 14.48 5.28
C THR A 136 6.85 13.28 6.18
N ARG A 137 5.78 12.62 6.65
CA ARG A 137 5.86 11.44 7.53
C ARG A 137 4.74 10.46 7.20
N LEU A 138 5.08 9.17 7.22
CA LEU A 138 4.14 8.04 7.09
C LEU A 138 4.25 7.15 8.33
N THR A 139 3.11 6.74 8.87
CA THR A 139 3.01 5.68 9.86
C THR A 139 2.53 4.39 9.19
N HIS A 140 3.36 3.36 9.23
CA HIS A 140 2.92 2.00 8.94
C HIS A 140 2.25 1.42 10.16
N GLN A 141 1.04 0.91 9.96
CA GLN A 141 0.26 0.24 10.99
C GLN A 141 0.04 -1.21 10.54
N THR A 142 0.67 -2.17 11.23
CA THR A 142 0.65 -3.58 10.81
C THR A 142 0.31 -4.48 11.99
N ARG A 143 -0.50 -5.50 11.75
CA ARG A 143 -0.74 -6.53 12.77
C ARG A 143 0.55 -7.27 13.10
N PRO A 144 0.88 -7.52 14.39
CA PRO A 144 2.04 -8.33 14.77
C PRO A 144 2.01 -9.71 14.12
N ARG A 145 0.84 -10.33 13.98
CA ARG A 145 0.62 -11.63 13.33
C ARG A 145 0.85 -11.64 11.82
N ASN A 146 0.85 -10.48 11.15
CA ASN A 146 1.13 -10.40 9.72
C ASN A 146 2.63 -10.52 9.45
N ILE A 147 3.15 -11.74 9.58
CA ILE A 147 4.58 -12.05 9.51
C ILE A 147 5.20 -11.58 8.18
N GLY A 148 4.48 -11.74 7.08
CA GLY A 148 4.99 -11.39 5.74
C GLY A 148 5.34 -9.92 5.61
N VAL A 149 4.40 -9.03 5.96
CA VAL A 149 4.60 -7.59 5.88
C VAL A 149 5.60 -7.11 6.93
N ASN A 150 5.57 -7.65 8.15
CA ASN A 150 6.52 -7.29 9.19
C ASN A 150 7.95 -7.62 8.77
N ARG A 151 8.24 -8.83 8.28
CA ARG A 151 9.57 -9.23 7.76
C ARG A 151 10.04 -8.34 6.60
N MET A 152 9.15 -7.88 5.76
CA MET A 152 9.49 -6.95 4.69
C MET A 152 9.87 -5.58 5.26
N LEU A 153 9.05 -5.03 6.15
CA LEU A 153 9.31 -3.72 6.76
C LEU A 153 10.54 -3.72 7.67
N ASP A 154 10.82 -4.80 8.40
CA ASP A 154 11.99 -4.93 9.28
C ASP A 154 13.33 -4.75 8.55
N LYS A 155 13.35 -4.93 7.24
CA LYS A 155 14.54 -4.65 6.41
C LYS A 155 14.86 -3.16 6.33
N PHE A 156 13.84 -2.30 6.45
CA PHE A 156 13.93 -0.87 6.17
C PHE A 156 13.69 0.00 7.41
N VAL A 157 12.66 -0.35 8.20
CA VAL A 157 12.16 0.49 9.29
C VAL A 157 11.83 -0.38 10.49
N PRO A 158 12.50 -0.17 11.63
CA PRO A 158 12.21 -0.91 12.85
C PRO A 158 10.80 -0.57 13.40
N VAL A 159 10.25 -1.47 14.22
CA VAL A 159 9.07 -1.16 15.03
C VAL A 159 9.44 -0.06 16.03
N ALA A 160 8.68 1.02 16.03
CA ALA A 160 8.83 2.10 17.00
C ALA A 160 8.09 1.78 18.30
N GLU A 161 6.89 1.25 18.17
CA GLU A 161 6.03 0.88 19.30
C GLU A 161 4.99 -0.15 18.86
N THR A 162 4.41 -0.86 19.83
CA THR A 162 3.22 -1.69 19.62
C THR A 162 2.11 -1.12 20.48
N VAL A 163 0.99 -0.78 19.85
CA VAL A 163 -0.13 -0.11 20.51
C VAL A 163 -1.43 -0.85 20.25
N TRP A 164 -2.34 -0.78 21.22
CA TRP A 164 -3.72 -1.20 21.03
C TRP A 164 -4.52 -0.04 20.40
N VAL A 165 -5.28 -0.32 19.35
CA VAL A 165 -6.15 0.64 18.66
C VAL A 165 -7.58 0.12 18.73
N ASP A 166 -8.46 0.86 19.42
CA ASP A 166 -9.86 0.48 19.63
C ASP A 166 -10.70 0.72 18.36
N ASP A 167 -10.42 1.79 17.63
CA ASP A 167 -11.12 2.14 16.38
C ASP A 167 -10.11 2.44 15.27
N PRO A 168 -9.54 1.40 14.64
CA PRO A 168 -8.62 1.57 13.52
C PRO A 168 -9.36 2.08 12.29
N ASP A 169 -8.64 2.85 11.47
CA ASP A 169 -9.17 3.36 10.22
C ASP A 169 -9.62 2.26 9.26
N GLY A 170 -10.63 2.60 8.47
CA GLY A 170 -11.10 1.78 7.36
C GLY A 170 -11.78 0.49 7.82
N ILE A 171 -11.28 -0.65 7.34
CA ILE A 171 -11.91 -1.96 7.51
C ILE A 171 -11.17 -2.87 8.50
N ALA A 172 -10.18 -2.34 9.21
CA ALA A 172 -9.43 -3.12 10.19
C ALA A 172 -10.25 -3.37 11.47
N GLU A 173 -10.00 -4.52 12.11
CA GLU A 173 -10.53 -4.83 13.43
C GLU A 173 -9.79 -4.03 14.53
N PRO A 174 -10.39 -3.78 15.71
CA PRO A 174 -9.65 -3.37 16.90
C PRO A 174 -8.53 -4.36 17.25
N GLY A 175 -7.46 -3.89 17.89
CA GLY A 175 -6.41 -4.78 18.38
C GLY A 175 -5.02 -4.16 18.36
N GLU A 176 -4.00 -5.00 18.57
CA GLU A 176 -2.62 -4.59 18.59
C GLU A 176 -2.08 -4.32 17.19
N PHE A 177 -1.31 -3.23 17.06
CA PHE A 177 -0.59 -2.85 15.85
C PHE A 177 0.85 -2.46 16.17
N ASN A 178 1.76 -2.92 15.33
CA ASN A 178 3.11 -2.40 15.26
C ASN A 178 3.09 -1.10 14.46
N HIS A 179 3.54 -0.02 15.05
CA HIS A 179 3.76 1.25 14.37
C HIS A 179 5.22 1.37 13.95
N ARG A 180 5.44 1.82 12.72
CA ARG A 180 6.74 2.19 12.17
C ARG A 180 6.60 3.53 11.48
N HIS A 181 7.55 4.40 11.70
CA HIS A 181 7.54 5.73 11.11
C HIS A 181 8.65 5.86 10.08
N VAL A 182 8.32 6.47 8.95
CA VAL A 182 9.28 6.82 7.90
C VAL A 182 8.99 8.25 7.45
N THR A 183 10.06 9.00 7.21
CA THR A 183 9.98 10.40 6.81
C THR A 183 10.57 10.61 5.42
N ARG A 184 10.38 11.81 4.86
CA ARG A 184 11.00 12.22 3.60
C ARG A 184 12.54 12.10 3.66
N GLU A 185 13.14 12.43 4.79
CA GLU A 185 14.58 12.39 5.00
C GLU A 185 15.15 10.96 4.97
N ASP A 186 14.33 9.96 5.25
CA ASP A 186 14.73 8.55 5.21
C ASP A 186 14.89 8.01 3.77
N VAL A 187 14.28 8.63 2.76
CA VAL A 187 14.22 8.10 1.39
C VAL A 187 15.60 7.71 0.84
N PRO A 188 16.68 8.53 0.94
CA PRO A 188 17.99 8.13 0.44
C PRO A 188 18.55 6.88 1.14
N LYS A 189 18.27 6.73 2.44
CA LYS A 189 18.68 5.56 3.24
C LYS A 189 17.94 4.31 2.80
N LEU A 190 16.63 4.42 2.50
CA LEU A 190 15.84 3.29 2.02
C LEU A 190 16.38 2.73 0.69
N PHE A 191 16.74 3.60 -0.25
CA PHE A 191 17.37 3.18 -1.52
C PHE A 191 18.76 2.56 -1.31
N LYS A 192 19.54 3.05 -0.36
CA LYS A 192 20.82 2.43 0.01
C LYS A 192 20.62 1.02 0.57
N ILE A 193 19.62 0.82 1.42
CA ILE A 193 19.28 -0.51 1.95
C ILE A 193 18.86 -1.44 0.81
N LEU A 194 18.01 -0.98 -0.12
CA LEU A 194 17.57 -1.78 -1.26
C LEU A 194 18.74 -2.27 -2.09
N ARG A 195 19.68 -1.39 -2.47
CA ARG A 195 20.90 -1.78 -3.21
C ARG A 195 21.70 -2.86 -2.50
N ASN A 196 21.92 -2.70 -1.21
CA ASN A 196 22.68 -3.68 -0.40
C ASN A 196 21.97 -5.04 -0.28
N LEU A 197 20.64 -5.08 -0.43
CA LEU A 197 19.87 -6.34 -0.45
C LEU A 197 20.02 -7.06 -1.79
N GLY A 198 20.17 -6.36 -2.89
CA GLY A 198 20.37 -6.92 -4.23
C GLY A 198 21.79 -7.44 -4.49
N GLU A 199 22.77 -7.02 -3.70
CA GLU A 199 24.17 -7.44 -3.79
C GLU A 199 24.49 -8.74 -3.01
N ARG A 200 23.51 -9.33 -2.33
CA ARG A 200 23.65 -10.59 -1.55
C ARG A 200 23.03 -11.76 -2.28
#